data_ed0882655a7a600b0abb47c08eb99fb8
#
_entry.id   ed0882655a7a600b0abb47c08eb99fb8
#
_cell.length_a   1.000
_cell.length_b   1.000
_cell.length_c   1.000
_cell.angle_alpha   90.00
_cell.angle_beta   90.00
_cell.angle_gamma   90.00
#
_symmetry.space_group_name_H-M   'P 1'
#
loop_
_entity.id
_entity.type
_entity.pdbx_description
1 polymer ?
#
loop_
_entity_poly.entity_id
_entity_poly.type
_entity_poly.pdbx_seq_one_letter_code
_entity_poly.pdbx_strand_id
1 'polypeptide(L)'
;PTDRSGFYTYIKDNDDIWCPTNEPCKSKPDKWSSTHGMGYTRFEAEKNGLEITSTYFVGEYENALIWNLKIKSNSDRKITVFPYVELGMMEFMRELQWQCYNKHQLTAYNMGDILVYKYGVEDQPKPDQTPLVYFATDVPTTAFDCDRDEFVGSYRSEENPQNVEKGKCTNSTLYGGDPCFALQIDLDLKAGEEKEVNIFLGTAMTEDAVKASVHHCREKNFVDNSYKKLCESWDNYLSKFQCELPDKDTQLMINVWNPYQAERNFQFSRNISYYATGTFRGVGVRDTAQDILAMIPFNLRRAKNKLNLLFTQQYRDGHCNHYCFPLEGWEPVKRIHSDNHLWLVMTCYHIIMEEGTLDYLDEVIDFYDGGSATVWEHIKKSIEFCMNNLGENGFPLMLASDWNDMLYKVCRDGKGESIWTGMQFGTVLRMIAELAELKGEDKQKYLDIYESQKKLVNEKAW
;
A
#
# COMPACT_ATOMS: atom_id res chain seq x y z
N PRO A 1 2.76 13.29 14.12
CA PRO A 1 1.98 12.42 14.97
C PRO A 1 2.64 12.28 16.33
N THR A 2 1.88 12.57 17.34
CA THR A 2 2.31 12.51 18.74
C THR A 2 1.76 11.27 19.43
N ASP A 3 0.78 10.61 18.79
CA ASP A 3 0.12 9.47 19.34
C ASP A 3 0.83 8.18 18.94
N ARG A 4 0.89 7.27 19.88
CA ARG A 4 1.38 5.93 19.67
C ARG A 4 0.26 5.10 19.06
N SER A 5 0.06 5.26 17.77
CA SER A 5 -0.86 4.39 17.04
C SER A 5 -0.23 3.02 16.88
N GLY A 6 -1.01 1.99 17.06
CA GLY A 6 -0.54 0.62 16.89
C GLY A 6 -1.57 -0.38 17.33
N PHE A 7 -1.18 -1.62 17.23
CA PHE A 7 -1.89 -2.74 17.79
C PHE A 7 -1.00 -3.39 18.84
N TYR A 8 -1.57 -3.65 19.99
CA TYR A 8 -0.86 -4.14 21.16
C TYR A 8 -1.47 -5.46 21.63
N THR A 9 -0.67 -6.26 22.33
CA THR A 9 -1.16 -7.43 23.04
C THR A 9 -0.72 -7.29 24.50
N TYR A 10 -1.65 -6.91 25.36
CA TYR A 10 -1.39 -6.87 26.78
C TYR A 10 -1.53 -8.25 27.38
N ILE A 11 -0.60 -8.61 28.24
CA ILE A 11 -0.62 -9.80 29.06
C ILE A 11 -0.76 -9.39 30.50
N LYS A 12 -1.80 -9.89 31.16
CA LYS A 12 -1.96 -9.79 32.60
C LYS A 12 -1.70 -11.14 33.24
N ASP A 13 -0.65 -11.22 34.02
CA ASP A 13 -0.27 -12.39 34.84
C ASP A 13 -0.29 -11.98 36.32
N ASN A 14 -1.38 -12.23 37.01
CA ASN A 14 -1.68 -11.70 38.33
C ASN A 14 -1.64 -10.16 38.35
N ASP A 15 -0.71 -9.58 39.10
CA ASP A 15 -0.51 -8.12 39.18
C ASP A 15 0.49 -7.59 38.14
N ASP A 16 1.18 -8.47 37.41
CA ASP A 16 2.14 -8.07 36.39
C ASP A 16 1.43 -7.84 35.04
N ILE A 17 1.67 -6.68 34.43
CA ILE A 17 1.13 -6.28 33.13
C ILE A 17 2.30 -5.96 32.22
N TRP A 18 2.33 -6.58 31.04
CA TRP A 18 3.38 -6.40 30.09
C TRP A 18 2.93 -6.68 28.65
N CYS A 19 3.74 -6.30 27.67
CA CYS A 19 3.51 -6.57 26.24
C CYS A 19 4.70 -7.33 25.66
N PRO A 20 4.47 -8.35 24.80
CA PRO A 20 5.55 -9.05 24.11
C PRO A 20 6.37 -8.14 23.18
N THR A 21 5.81 -7.02 22.76
CA THR A 21 6.46 -5.97 21.99
C THR A 21 7.28 -4.99 22.82
N ASN A 22 7.33 -5.14 24.16
CA ASN A 22 7.88 -4.22 25.16
C ASN A 22 7.09 -2.90 25.27
N GLU A 23 6.72 -2.28 24.18
CA GLU A 23 5.79 -1.16 24.14
C GLU A 23 4.33 -1.64 24.07
N PRO A 24 3.34 -0.91 24.59
CA PRO A 24 3.46 0.41 25.23
C PRO A 24 3.75 0.37 26.73
N CYS A 25 3.67 -0.80 27.40
CA CYS A 25 3.80 -0.95 28.86
C CYS A 25 5.18 -0.59 29.40
N LYS A 26 6.23 -0.60 28.55
CA LYS A 26 7.64 -0.40 28.94
C LYS A 26 8.12 -1.34 30.05
N SER A 27 7.45 -2.46 30.22
CA SER A 27 7.80 -3.48 31.20
C SER A 27 8.87 -4.38 30.61
N LYS A 28 10.09 -4.25 31.04
CA LYS A 28 11.23 -4.99 30.50
C LYS A 28 11.00 -6.50 30.65
N PRO A 29 10.92 -7.27 29.57
CA PRO A 29 10.97 -8.71 29.60
C PRO A 29 12.36 -9.20 29.99
N ASP A 30 12.49 -10.42 30.47
CA ASP A 30 13.76 -11.06 30.83
C ASP A 30 14.60 -11.33 29.58
N LYS A 31 13.94 -11.73 28.49
CA LYS A 31 14.51 -11.86 27.14
C LYS A 31 13.58 -11.25 26.11
N TRP A 32 14.16 -10.66 25.10
CA TRP A 32 13.40 -10.04 24.03
C TRP A 32 14.19 -10.01 22.72
N SER A 33 13.53 -10.34 21.62
CA SER A 33 14.05 -10.16 20.29
C SER A 33 12.97 -9.75 19.30
N SER A 34 13.34 -9.10 18.21
CA SER A 34 12.48 -8.87 17.07
C SER A 34 13.14 -9.31 15.78
N THR A 35 12.37 -9.97 14.93
CA THR A 35 12.77 -10.39 13.59
C THR A 35 11.83 -9.79 12.57
N HIS A 36 12.39 -9.07 11.59
CA HIS A 36 11.66 -8.55 10.44
C HIS A 36 12.02 -9.38 9.22
N GLY A 37 11.10 -10.24 8.81
CA GLY A 37 11.23 -11.04 7.59
C GLY A 37 10.50 -10.43 6.41
N MET A 38 10.56 -11.09 5.27
CA MET A 38 9.80 -10.68 4.10
C MET A 38 8.31 -10.92 4.34
N GLY A 39 7.57 -9.82 4.51
CA GLY A 39 6.12 -9.85 4.73
C GLY A 39 5.65 -10.18 6.13
N TYR A 40 6.54 -10.38 7.10
CA TYR A 40 6.16 -10.62 8.50
C TYR A 40 7.08 -9.92 9.50
N THR A 41 6.56 -9.72 10.70
CA THR A 41 7.34 -9.32 11.88
C THR A 41 7.06 -10.30 13.02
N ARG A 42 8.10 -10.73 13.73
CA ARG A 42 8.02 -11.63 14.87
C ARG A 42 8.70 -11.00 16.07
N PHE A 43 8.02 -11.05 17.21
CA PHE A 43 8.58 -10.73 18.52
C PHE A 43 8.62 -12.00 19.36
N GLU A 44 9.74 -12.23 20.03
CA GLU A 44 9.94 -13.29 20.98
C GLU A 44 10.31 -12.69 22.31
N ALA A 45 9.52 -12.96 23.33
CA ALA A 45 9.69 -12.38 24.65
C ALA A 45 9.49 -13.43 25.75
N GLU A 46 10.29 -13.35 26.80
CA GLU A 46 10.15 -14.16 28.00
C GLU A 46 10.07 -13.24 29.22
N LYS A 47 9.11 -13.50 30.10
CA LYS A 47 9.00 -12.82 31.39
C LYS A 47 8.46 -13.77 32.45
N ASN A 48 9.17 -13.88 33.56
CA ASN A 48 8.80 -14.74 34.70
C ASN A 48 8.47 -16.19 34.29
N GLY A 49 9.19 -16.74 33.29
CA GLY A 49 8.97 -18.10 32.76
C GLY A 49 7.71 -18.25 31.90
N LEU A 50 7.14 -17.16 31.43
CA LEU A 50 6.13 -17.12 30.36
C LEU A 50 6.83 -16.70 29.07
N GLU A 51 6.89 -17.59 28.11
CA GLU A 51 7.45 -17.38 26.78
C GLU A 51 6.32 -17.06 25.81
N ILE A 52 6.46 -15.96 25.03
CA ILE A 52 5.48 -15.55 24.01
C ILE A 52 6.21 -15.28 22.70
N THR A 53 5.76 -15.96 21.66
CA THR A 53 6.13 -15.64 20.28
C THR A 53 4.91 -15.02 19.58
N SER A 54 5.06 -13.78 19.12
CA SER A 54 4.01 -13.04 18.41
C SER A 54 4.45 -12.81 16.96
N THR A 55 3.77 -13.40 15.99
CA THR A 55 4.05 -13.22 14.56
C THR A 55 2.91 -12.47 13.89
N TYR A 56 3.23 -11.36 13.23
CA TYR A 56 2.31 -10.48 12.53
C TYR A 56 2.56 -10.57 11.03
N PHE A 57 1.54 -10.87 10.25
CA PHE A 57 1.65 -10.94 8.79
C PHE A 57 0.28 -10.79 8.10
N VAL A 58 0.32 -10.46 6.81
CA VAL A 58 -0.85 -10.52 5.92
C VAL A 58 -0.57 -11.61 4.89
N GLY A 59 -1.48 -12.58 4.75
CA GLY A 59 -1.37 -13.62 3.73
C GLY A 59 -1.46 -13.02 2.31
N GLU A 60 -0.92 -13.74 1.32
CA GLU A 60 -0.80 -13.23 -0.06
C GLU A 60 -2.13 -12.79 -0.69
N TYR A 61 -3.22 -13.47 -0.33
CA TYR A 61 -4.57 -13.20 -0.89
C TYR A 61 -5.61 -12.88 0.18
N GLU A 62 -5.15 -12.51 1.37
CA GLU A 62 -6.03 -12.28 2.52
C GLU A 62 -6.26 -10.78 2.75
N ASN A 63 -7.49 -10.42 3.10
CA ASN A 63 -7.84 -9.06 3.52
C ASN A 63 -7.80 -8.92 5.04
N ALA A 64 -6.91 -9.64 5.70
CA ALA A 64 -6.76 -9.63 7.14
C ALA A 64 -5.27 -9.64 7.55
N LEU A 65 -4.94 -8.78 8.50
CA LEU A 65 -3.72 -8.89 9.29
C LEU A 65 -3.93 -10.01 10.32
N ILE A 66 -3.04 -10.97 10.32
CA ILE A 66 -3.04 -12.12 11.22
C ILE A 66 -2.01 -11.89 12.32
N TRP A 67 -2.43 -12.02 13.58
CA TRP A 67 -1.54 -12.05 14.74
C TRP A 67 -1.55 -13.45 15.30
N ASN A 68 -0.50 -14.19 15.11
CA ASN A 68 -0.33 -15.53 15.66
C ASN A 68 0.47 -15.42 16.97
N LEU A 69 -0.15 -15.78 18.08
CA LEU A 69 0.46 -15.79 19.40
C LEU A 69 0.67 -17.23 19.85
N LYS A 70 1.91 -17.63 20.10
CA LYS A 70 2.26 -18.89 20.76
C LYS A 70 2.74 -18.57 22.17
N ILE A 71 2.05 -19.14 23.15
CA ILE A 71 2.21 -18.82 24.57
C ILE A 71 2.56 -20.09 25.31
N LYS A 72 3.75 -20.14 25.92
CA LYS A 72 4.24 -21.30 26.67
C LYS A 72 4.60 -20.91 28.09
N SER A 73 4.20 -21.72 29.06
CA SER A 73 4.46 -21.49 30.47
C SER A 73 5.31 -22.59 31.07
N ASN A 74 6.26 -22.23 31.95
CA ASN A 74 7.06 -23.18 32.73
C ASN A 74 6.36 -23.66 34.01
N SER A 75 5.18 -23.11 34.34
CA SER A 75 4.42 -23.41 35.55
C SER A 75 2.93 -23.30 35.30
N ASP A 76 2.12 -23.92 36.14
CA ASP A 76 0.67 -23.77 36.12
C ASP A 76 0.33 -22.31 36.45
N ARG A 77 -0.42 -21.63 35.59
CA ARG A 77 -0.87 -20.24 35.79
C ARG A 77 -2.10 -19.89 34.99
N LYS A 78 -2.76 -18.82 35.42
CA LYS A 78 -3.87 -18.22 34.70
C LYS A 78 -3.41 -16.84 34.24
N ILE A 79 -3.61 -16.56 32.95
CA ILE A 79 -3.31 -15.25 32.38
C ILE A 79 -4.51 -14.72 31.61
N THR A 80 -4.60 -13.41 31.47
CA THR A 80 -5.54 -12.77 30.56
C THR A 80 -4.78 -12.07 29.47
N VAL A 81 -5.15 -12.32 28.23
CA VAL A 81 -4.58 -11.70 27.02
C VAL A 81 -5.59 -10.68 26.49
N PHE A 82 -5.12 -9.45 26.27
CA PHE A 82 -5.93 -8.38 25.68
C PHE A 82 -5.29 -7.92 24.35
N PRO A 83 -5.66 -8.52 23.22
CA PRO A 83 -5.36 -7.92 21.93
C PRO A 83 -6.12 -6.59 21.78
N TYR A 84 -5.43 -5.54 21.37
CA TYR A 84 -5.95 -4.19 21.29
C TYR A 84 -5.49 -3.48 20.03
N VAL A 85 -6.39 -2.71 19.41
CA VAL A 85 -6.08 -1.84 18.28
C VAL A 85 -6.91 -0.57 18.34
N GLU A 86 -6.29 0.57 18.03
CA GLU A 86 -6.96 1.82 17.75
C GLU A 86 -7.28 1.92 16.27
N LEU A 87 -8.44 2.49 15.94
CA LEU A 87 -9.00 2.47 14.60
C LEU A 87 -9.08 3.87 14.02
N GLY A 88 -8.61 4.01 12.79
CA GLY A 88 -8.76 5.20 11.97
C GLY A 88 -8.96 4.80 10.51
N MET A 89 -9.94 5.39 9.84
CA MET A 89 -10.28 5.09 8.44
C MET A 89 -10.05 6.27 7.50
N MET A 90 -9.47 7.36 8.00
CA MET A 90 -9.25 8.56 7.23
C MET A 90 -7.78 8.80 6.90
N GLU A 91 -7.59 9.56 5.84
CA GLU A 91 -6.29 10.13 5.55
C GLU A 91 -5.90 11.11 6.68
N PHE A 92 -4.63 11.04 7.10
CA PHE A 92 -4.09 11.76 8.25
C PHE A 92 -4.44 13.25 8.27
N MET A 93 -4.32 13.98 7.16
CA MET A 93 -4.60 15.42 7.12
C MET A 93 -6.08 15.74 7.34
N ARG A 94 -6.97 14.88 6.86
CA ARG A 94 -8.41 15.03 7.10
C ARG A 94 -8.78 14.67 8.53
N GLU A 95 -8.20 13.62 9.06
CA GLU A 95 -8.41 13.25 10.45
C GLU A 95 -7.95 14.37 11.39
N LEU A 96 -6.80 14.96 11.11
CA LEU A 96 -6.28 16.11 11.88
C LEU A 96 -7.16 17.35 11.77
N GLN A 97 -7.68 17.67 10.57
CA GLN A 97 -8.50 18.87 10.33
C GLN A 97 -9.93 18.73 10.86
N TRP A 98 -10.49 17.52 10.81
CA TRP A 98 -11.91 17.26 11.06
C TRP A 98 -12.15 16.31 12.22
N GLN A 99 -11.19 16.16 13.12
CA GLN A 99 -11.21 15.19 14.21
C GLN A 99 -12.51 15.20 15.02
N CYS A 100 -13.00 16.36 15.42
CA CYS A 100 -14.24 16.46 16.19
C CYS A 100 -15.47 16.05 15.38
N TYR A 101 -15.52 16.38 14.11
CA TYR A 101 -16.64 16.05 13.23
C TYR A 101 -16.69 14.55 12.92
N ASN A 102 -15.55 13.98 12.62
CA ASN A 102 -15.43 12.57 12.26
C ASN A 102 -15.85 11.64 13.39
N LYS A 103 -15.55 12.00 14.65
CA LYS A 103 -15.93 11.22 15.84
C LYS A 103 -17.43 10.99 15.96
N HIS A 104 -18.27 11.85 15.39
CA HIS A 104 -19.72 11.69 15.42
C HIS A 104 -20.29 10.69 14.41
N GLN A 105 -19.46 10.24 13.47
CA GLN A 105 -19.88 9.37 12.36
C GLN A 105 -19.41 7.93 12.49
N LEU A 106 -18.94 7.57 13.67
CA LEU A 106 -18.32 6.27 13.94
C LEU A 106 -19.26 5.38 14.76
N THR A 107 -19.28 4.11 14.42
CA THR A 107 -19.88 3.08 15.29
C THR A 107 -18.94 1.88 15.40
N ALA A 108 -18.79 1.37 16.62
CA ALA A 108 -18.09 0.12 16.86
C ALA A 108 -18.89 -0.75 17.81
N TYR A 109 -19.13 -1.99 17.43
CA TYR A 109 -20.06 -2.88 18.11
C TYR A 109 -19.63 -4.34 17.99
N ASN A 110 -20.24 -5.19 18.81
CA ASN A 110 -20.05 -6.64 18.76
C ASN A 110 -21.16 -7.30 17.95
N MET A 111 -20.79 -8.09 16.96
CA MET A 111 -21.67 -8.92 16.15
C MET A 111 -21.48 -10.40 16.53
N GLY A 112 -21.91 -10.74 17.74
CA GLY A 112 -21.72 -12.09 18.33
C GLY A 112 -20.33 -12.23 18.96
N ASP A 113 -19.36 -12.75 18.24
CA ASP A 113 -17.96 -12.92 18.67
C ASP A 113 -16.98 -12.20 17.73
N ILE A 114 -17.49 -11.23 16.96
CA ILE A 114 -16.74 -10.41 16.00
C ILE A 114 -16.99 -8.95 16.34
N LEU A 115 -15.94 -8.20 16.61
CA LEU A 115 -16.05 -6.75 16.73
C LEU A 115 -16.05 -6.12 15.34
N VAL A 116 -16.93 -5.16 15.12
CA VAL A 116 -17.10 -4.49 13.83
C VAL A 116 -17.05 -2.97 14.02
N TYR A 117 -16.28 -2.31 13.18
CA TYR A 117 -16.20 -0.87 13.09
C TYR A 117 -16.77 -0.41 11.75
N LYS A 118 -17.65 0.57 11.83
CA LYS A 118 -18.26 1.21 10.67
C LYS A 118 -18.01 2.71 10.73
N TYR A 119 -17.51 3.24 9.63
CA TYR A 119 -17.33 4.66 9.43
C TYR A 119 -18.36 5.16 8.41
N GLY A 120 -19.23 6.09 8.83
CA GLY A 120 -20.22 6.70 7.97
C GLY A 120 -19.79 8.12 7.61
N VAL A 121 -19.32 8.35 6.40
CA VAL A 121 -18.98 9.70 5.92
C VAL A 121 -19.99 10.11 4.87
N GLU A 122 -20.59 11.29 5.06
CA GLU A 122 -21.51 11.84 4.08
C GLU A 122 -20.82 12.23 2.76
N ASP A 123 -19.55 12.64 2.85
CA ASP A 123 -18.90 13.29 1.73
C ASP A 123 -17.98 12.38 0.90
N GLN A 124 -17.49 11.22 1.41
CA GLN A 124 -16.55 10.38 0.62
C GLN A 124 -15.89 9.26 1.43
N PRO A 125 -15.61 8.09 0.85
CA PRO A 125 -16.31 7.50 -0.29
C PRO A 125 -17.78 7.29 0.04
N LYS A 126 -18.62 7.00 -0.94
CA LYS A 126 -20.05 6.74 -0.67
C LYS A 126 -20.19 5.68 0.43
N PRO A 127 -21.22 5.73 1.29
CA PRO A 127 -21.40 4.80 2.40
C PRO A 127 -21.36 3.31 2.01
N ASP A 128 -21.79 2.99 0.79
CA ASP A 128 -21.74 1.66 0.20
C ASP A 128 -20.35 1.25 -0.34
N GLN A 129 -19.40 2.17 -0.36
CA GLN A 129 -18.00 1.96 -0.76
C GLN A 129 -17.03 1.94 0.43
N THR A 130 -17.51 2.20 1.63
CA THR A 130 -16.68 2.19 2.84
C THR A 130 -16.68 0.79 3.43
N PRO A 131 -15.54 0.09 3.49
CA PRO A 131 -15.48 -1.23 4.09
C PRO A 131 -15.74 -1.15 5.60
N LEU A 132 -16.32 -2.22 6.13
CA LEU A 132 -16.32 -2.51 7.56
C LEU A 132 -14.94 -3.02 7.95
N VAL A 133 -14.46 -2.63 9.13
CA VAL A 133 -13.29 -3.24 9.77
C VAL A 133 -13.78 -4.23 10.79
N TYR A 134 -13.17 -5.41 10.85
CA TYR A 134 -13.52 -6.41 11.85
C TYR A 134 -12.30 -6.86 12.65
N PHE A 135 -12.58 -7.31 13.88
CA PHE A 135 -11.60 -7.89 14.79
C PHE A 135 -12.16 -9.14 15.44
N ALA A 136 -11.48 -10.25 15.31
CA ALA A 136 -11.93 -11.54 15.78
C ALA A 136 -10.76 -12.43 16.20
N THR A 137 -11.05 -13.54 16.85
CA THR A 137 -10.08 -14.57 17.22
C THR A 137 -10.65 -15.97 16.96
N ASP A 138 -9.78 -16.97 16.92
CA ASP A 138 -10.14 -18.37 16.79
C ASP A 138 -10.42 -19.07 18.14
N VAL A 139 -10.19 -18.38 19.25
CA VAL A 139 -10.47 -18.90 20.59
C VAL A 139 -11.64 -18.14 21.24
N PRO A 140 -12.33 -18.74 22.24
CA PRO A 140 -13.39 -18.04 22.96
C PRO A 140 -12.91 -16.77 23.65
N THR A 141 -13.69 -15.69 23.54
CA THR A 141 -13.50 -14.46 24.28
C THR A 141 -14.46 -14.38 25.45
N THR A 142 -14.04 -13.81 26.57
CA THR A 142 -14.87 -13.66 27.78
C THR A 142 -15.52 -12.28 27.88
N ALA A 143 -14.91 -11.26 27.28
CA ALA A 143 -15.43 -9.88 27.19
C ALA A 143 -14.72 -9.12 26.08
N PHE A 144 -15.17 -7.89 25.82
CA PHE A 144 -14.62 -6.99 24.80
C PHE A 144 -14.81 -5.52 25.18
N ASP A 145 -14.13 -4.61 24.47
CA ASP A 145 -14.43 -3.18 24.44
C ASP A 145 -14.26 -2.63 23.03
N CYS A 146 -15.15 -1.68 22.68
CA CYS A 146 -15.12 -0.93 21.43
C CYS A 146 -14.90 0.57 21.65
N ASP A 147 -14.99 1.03 22.90
CA ASP A 147 -14.79 2.43 23.31
C ASP A 147 -13.41 2.57 23.97
N ARG A 148 -12.57 3.44 23.38
CA ARG A 148 -11.23 3.69 23.89
C ARG A 148 -11.23 4.28 25.30
N ASP A 149 -12.16 5.20 25.57
CA ASP A 149 -12.23 5.86 26.86
C ASP A 149 -12.65 4.88 27.98
N GLU A 150 -13.46 3.88 27.66
CA GLU A 150 -13.80 2.80 28.58
C GLU A 150 -12.65 1.82 28.77
N PHE A 151 -11.93 1.46 27.71
CA PHE A 151 -10.82 0.50 27.82
C PHE A 151 -9.58 1.12 28.45
N VAL A 152 -9.15 2.27 27.94
CA VAL A 152 -7.93 2.96 28.41
C VAL A 152 -8.19 3.70 29.73
N GLY A 153 -9.34 4.38 29.82
CA GLY A 153 -9.72 5.20 30.98
C GLY A 153 -9.33 6.67 30.85
N SER A 154 -10.12 7.54 31.49
CA SER A 154 -9.86 8.98 31.50
C SER A 154 -8.54 9.30 32.19
N TYR A 155 -7.77 10.19 31.59
CA TYR A 155 -6.42 10.61 32.07
C TYR A 155 -5.37 9.48 32.12
N ARG A 156 -5.58 8.40 31.38
CA ARG A 156 -4.65 7.29 31.21
C ARG A 156 -4.14 7.22 29.77
N SER A 157 -3.22 6.30 29.51
CA SER A 157 -2.66 6.04 28.19
C SER A 157 -2.58 4.55 27.92
N GLU A 158 -2.17 4.20 26.73
CA GLU A 158 -1.90 2.82 26.31
C GLU A 158 -0.81 2.15 27.17
N GLU A 159 0.00 2.90 27.90
CA GLU A 159 0.99 2.34 28.83
C GLU A 159 0.34 1.63 30.04
N ASN A 160 -0.84 2.10 30.46
CA ASN A 160 -1.54 1.59 31.63
C ASN A 160 -3.07 1.62 31.49
N PRO A 161 -3.65 0.87 30.54
CA PRO A 161 -5.08 0.88 30.33
C PRO A 161 -5.85 0.37 31.57
N GLN A 162 -6.92 1.08 31.91
CA GLN A 162 -7.72 0.81 33.09
C GLN A 162 -8.27 -0.62 33.12
N ASN A 163 -8.77 -1.12 31.98
CA ASN A 163 -9.42 -2.41 31.94
C ASN A 163 -8.40 -3.58 31.94
N VAL A 164 -7.18 -3.35 31.45
CA VAL A 164 -6.08 -4.29 31.61
C VAL A 164 -5.67 -4.38 33.10
N GLU A 165 -5.54 -3.24 33.78
CA GLU A 165 -5.23 -3.20 35.21
C GLU A 165 -6.30 -3.91 36.04
N LYS A 166 -7.57 -3.66 35.76
CA LYS A 166 -8.71 -4.38 36.38
C LYS A 166 -8.80 -5.86 36.00
N GLY A 167 -8.17 -6.26 34.90
CA GLY A 167 -8.24 -7.61 34.34
C GLY A 167 -9.59 -7.94 33.71
N LYS A 168 -10.37 -6.93 33.28
CA LYS A 168 -11.71 -7.15 32.77
C LYS A 168 -12.17 -6.02 31.82
N CYS A 169 -12.59 -6.37 30.61
CA CYS A 169 -13.35 -5.51 29.70
C CYS A 169 -14.80 -5.29 30.20
N THR A 170 -15.42 -4.23 29.73
CA THR A 170 -16.77 -3.79 30.16
C THR A 170 -17.88 -4.15 29.17
N ASN A 171 -17.55 -4.73 28.01
CA ASN A 171 -18.42 -4.97 26.87
C ASN A 171 -18.99 -3.66 26.29
N SER A 172 -18.16 -2.62 26.23
CA SER A 172 -18.54 -1.34 25.70
C SER A 172 -18.76 -1.39 24.18
N THR A 173 -19.73 -0.59 23.72
CA THR A 173 -19.97 -0.30 22.32
C THR A 173 -19.84 1.20 22.07
N LEU A 174 -19.51 1.61 20.86
CA LEU A 174 -19.29 3.02 20.53
C LEU A 174 -20.31 3.54 19.52
N TYR A 175 -20.91 4.68 19.82
CA TYR A 175 -21.74 5.47 18.92
C TYR A 175 -21.27 6.93 18.95
N GLY A 176 -20.20 7.20 18.20
CA GLY A 176 -19.48 8.48 18.27
C GLY A 176 -18.44 8.52 19.39
N GLY A 177 -17.23 8.90 19.08
CA GLY A 177 -16.09 8.93 20.03
C GLY A 177 -14.82 8.40 19.43
N ASP A 178 -13.93 7.89 20.27
CA ASP A 178 -12.67 7.29 19.87
C ASP A 178 -12.79 5.76 19.84
N PRO A 179 -12.76 5.15 18.64
CA PRO A 179 -12.95 3.71 18.50
C PRO A 179 -11.69 2.94 18.81
N CYS A 180 -11.88 1.82 19.50
CA CYS A 180 -10.88 0.78 19.60
C CYS A 180 -11.51 -0.59 19.41
N PHE A 181 -10.67 -1.60 19.28
CA PHE A 181 -11.06 -2.98 19.54
C PHE A 181 -10.17 -3.55 20.61
N ALA A 182 -10.78 -4.11 21.63
CA ALA A 182 -10.13 -4.91 22.65
C ALA A 182 -10.91 -6.20 22.86
N LEU A 183 -10.22 -7.33 22.87
CA LEU A 183 -10.79 -8.63 23.23
C LEU A 183 -10.18 -9.08 24.55
N GLN A 184 -10.97 -9.74 25.39
CA GLN A 184 -10.47 -10.42 26.59
C GLN A 184 -10.46 -11.93 26.36
N ILE A 185 -9.30 -12.54 26.55
CA ILE A 185 -9.06 -13.98 26.38
C ILE A 185 -8.42 -14.50 27.64
N ASP A 186 -9.15 -15.32 28.41
CA ASP A 186 -8.65 -15.91 29.63
C ASP A 186 -8.07 -17.31 29.34
N LEU A 187 -6.82 -17.53 29.73
CA LEU A 187 -6.09 -18.77 29.46
C LEU A 187 -5.63 -19.43 30.76
N ASP A 188 -5.98 -20.70 30.93
CA ASP A 188 -5.40 -21.59 31.94
C ASP A 188 -4.24 -22.38 31.30
N LEU A 189 -3.01 -22.12 31.73
CA LEU A 189 -1.79 -22.77 31.22
C LEU A 189 -1.28 -23.81 32.24
N LYS A 190 -0.90 -24.96 31.76
CA LYS A 190 -0.18 -25.98 32.53
C LYS A 190 1.33 -25.88 32.30
N ALA A 191 2.12 -26.30 33.26
CA ALA A 191 3.56 -26.34 33.14
C ALA A 191 3.99 -27.14 31.89
N GLY A 192 4.74 -26.48 31.00
CA GLY A 192 5.22 -27.02 29.73
C GLY A 192 4.20 -26.99 28.59
N GLU A 193 2.95 -26.57 28.85
CA GLU A 193 1.92 -26.41 27.82
C GLU A 193 2.19 -25.20 26.97
N GLU A 194 2.01 -25.32 25.65
CA GLU A 194 1.94 -24.24 24.70
C GLU A 194 0.50 -24.09 24.19
N LYS A 195 -0.02 -22.87 24.22
CA LYS A 195 -1.29 -22.51 23.60
C LYS A 195 -1.07 -21.54 22.46
N GLU A 196 -1.87 -21.71 21.43
CA GLU A 196 -1.89 -20.85 20.27
C GLU A 196 -3.19 -20.04 20.25
N VAL A 197 -3.08 -18.75 19.95
CA VAL A 197 -4.18 -17.82 19.80
C VAL A 197 -3.96 -17.02 18.53
N ASN A 198 -4.91 -17.07 17.62
CA ASN A 198 -4.87 -16.31 16.40
C ASN A 198 -5.89 -15.17 16.44
N ILE A 199 -5.45 -13.97 16.12
CA ILE A 199 -6.27 -12.77 16.05
C ILE A 199 -6.27 -12.26 14.61
N PHE A 200 -7.43 -11.80 14.14
CA PHE A 200 -7.68 -11.37 12.78
C PHE A 200 -8.22 -9.95 12.79
N LEU A 201 -7.46 -9.02 12.19
CA LEU A 201 -7.91 -7.66 11.90
C LEU A 201 -8.08 -7.52 10.39
N GLY A 202 -9.29 -7.38 9.92
CA GLY A 202 -9.53 -7.37 8.48
C GLY A 202 -10.64 -6.42 8.04
N THR A 203 -10.91 -6.41 6.75
CA THR A 203 -11.94 -5.58 6.14
C THR A 203 -12.84 -6.38 5.22
N ALA A 204 -14.12 -5.99 5.15
CA ALA A 204 -15.08 -6.51 4.18
C ALA A 204 -16.20 -5.50 3.93
N MET A 205 -16.90 -5.60 2.80
CA MET A 205 -17.88 -4.59 2.39
C MET A 205 -19.25 -4.74 3.10
N THR A 206 -19.55 -5.93 3.64
CA THR A 206 -20.84 -6.21 4.30
C THR A 206 -20.64 -7.08 5.53
N GLU A 207 -21.60 -7.07 6.45
CA GLU A 207 -21.57 -7.94 7.64
C GLU A 207 -21.53 -9.45 7.28
N ASP A 208 -22.21 -9.86 6.22
CA ASP A 208 -22.17 -11.26 5.78
C ASP A 208 -20.80 -11.63 5.19
N ALA A 209 -20.16 -10.71 4.48
CA ALA A 209 -18.79 -10.89 4.02
C ALA A 209 -17.79 -10.90 5.19
N VAL A 210 -18.01 -10.11 6.25
CA VAL A 210 -17.24 -10.17 7.50
C VAL A 210 -17.35 -11.57 8.12
N LYS A 211 -18.58 -12.09 8.29
CA LYS A 211 -18.80 -13.44 8.85
C LYS A 211 -18.10 -14.52 8.02
N ALA A 212 -18.23 -14.44 6.69
CA ALA A 212 -17.58 -15.38 5.77
C ALA A 212 -16.04 -15.33 5.88
N SER A 213 -15.47 -14.11 5.94
CA SER A 213 -14.03 -13.91 6.10
C SER A 213 -13.51 -14.48 7.43
N VAL A 214 -14.18 -14.17 8.54
CA VAL A 214 -13.82 -14.72 9.87
C VAL A 214 -13.97 -16.23 9.92
N HIS A 215 -15.03 -16.79 9.30
CA HIS A 215 -15.19 -18.23 9.21
C HIS A 215 -14.01 -18.88 8.48
N HIS A 216 -13.60 -18.31 7.35
CA HIS A 216 -12.43 -18.79 6.59
C HIS A 216 -11.14 -18.68 7.41
N CYS A 217 -10.91 -17.57 8.12
CA CYS A 217 -9.73 -17.40 8.97
C CYS A 217 -9.67 -18.43 10.12
N ARG A 218 -10.81 -18.96 10.56
CA ARG A 218 -10.92 -19.98 11.60
C ARG A 218 -10.82 -21.43 11.10
N GLU A 219 -10.65 -21.62 9.79
CA GLU A 219 -10.45 -22.96 9.23
C GLU A 219 -9.16 -23.59 9.75
N LYS A 220 -9.20 -24.90 9.94
CA LYS A 220 -8.04 -25.65 10.44
C LYS A 220 -6.81 -25.44 9.55
N ASN A 221 -5.69 -25.15 10.16
CA ASN A 221 -4.39 -24.87 9.50
C ASN A 221 -4.38 -23.64 8.60
N PHE A 222 -5.41 -22.77 8.63
CA PHE A 222 -5.46 -21.56 7.81
C PHE A 222 -4.22 -20.68 8.04
N VAL A 223 -3.89 -20.38 9.30
CA VAL A 223 -2.80 -19.48 9.67
C VAL A 223 -1.44 -20.04 9.24
N ASP A 224 -1.16 -21.30 9.51
CA ASP A 224 0.08 -21.96 9.10
C ASP A 224 0.23 -21.98 7.57
N ASN A 225 -0.85 -22.31 6.86
CA ASN A 225 -0.86 -22.36 5.40
C ASN A 225 -0.66 -20.97 4.80
N SER A 226 -1.31 -19.94 5.36
CA SER A 226 -1.17 -18.55 4.90
C SER A 226 0.24 -18.04 5.13
N TYR A 227 0.85 -18.32 6.30
CA TYR A 227 2.23 -17.95 6.57
C TYR A 227 3.22 -18.65 5.65
N LYS A 228 3.05 -19.96 5.44
CA LYS A 228 3.88 -20.74 4.52
C LYS A 228 3.80 -20.20 3.09
N LYS A 229 2.60 -19.96 2.57
CA LYS A 229 2.41 -19.38 1.24
C LYS A 229 3.06 -18.00 1.10
N LEU A 230 2.95 -17.16 2.13
CA LEU A 230 3.61 -15.86 2.14
C LEU A 230 5.14 -15.99 2.00
N CYS A 231 5.75 -16.87 2.77
CA CYS A 231 7.21 -17.12 2.68
C CYS A 231 7.59 -17.65 1.29
N GLU A 232 6.88 -18.67 0.80
CA GLU A 232 7.10 -19.23 -0.54
C GLU A 232 6.94 -18.20 -1.66
N SER A 233 5.96 -17.29 -1.53
CA SER A 233 5.74 -16.20 -2.50
C SER A 233 6.92 -15.24 -2.55
N TRP A 234 7.46 -14.84 -1.40
CA TRP A 234 8.64 -13.99 -1.35
C TRP A 234 9.90 -14.70 -1.86
N ASP A 235 10.11 -15.95 -1.51
CA ASP A 235 11.25 -16.74 -2.02
C ASP A 235 11.18 -16.85 -3.55
N ASN A 236 10.00 -17.16 -4.09
CA ASN A 236 9.76 -17.19 -5.53
C ASN A 236 9.96 -15.83 -6.21
N TYR A 237 9.53 -14.74 -5.56
CA TYR A 237 9.71 -13.40 -6.09
C TYR A 237 11.19 -13.00 -6.15
N LEU A 238 11.92 -13.17 -5.05
CA LEU A 238 13.33 -12.79 -4.94
C LEU A 238 14.24 -13.67 -5.78
N SER A 239 13.90 -14.95 -5.99
CA SER A 239 14.72 -15.88 -6.79
C SER A 239 14.79 -15.55 -8.29
N LYS A 240 13.89 -14.68 -8.79
CA LYS A 240 13.86 -14.31 -10.22
C LYS A 240 15.06 -13.52 -10.68
N PHE A 241 15.68 -12.78 -9.78
CA PHE A 241 16.90 -12.05 -10.05
C PHE A 241 17.85 -12.22 -8.88
N GLN A 242 19.00 -12.83 -9.14
CA GLN A 242 20.03 -13.04 -8.14
C GLN A 242 21.41 -12.78 -8.76
N CYS A 243 22.26 -12.12 -8.03
CA CYS A 243 23.67 -11.94 -8.39
C CYS A 243 24.57 -12.38 -7.25
N GLU A 244 25.79 -12.78 -7.58
CA GLU A 244 26.85 -13.07 -6.62
C GLU A 244 27.93 -12.00 -6.73
N LEU A 245 28.21 -11.31 -5.61
CA LEU A 245 29.17 -10.23 -5.55
C LEU A 245 30.17 -10.45 -4.42
N PRO A 246 31.41 -9.94 -4.57
CA PRO A 246 32.42 -9.99 -3.51
C PRO A 246 31.97 -9.26 -2.24
N ASP A 247 31.36 -8.09 -2.38
CA ASP A 247 30.78 -7.33 -1.29
C ASP A 247 29.38 -7.87 -0.97
N LYS A 248 29.26 -8.47 0.22
CA LYS A 248 28.02 -9.15 0.65
C LYS A 248 26.91 -8.18 1.03
N ASP A 249 27.22 -6.97 1.48
CA ASP A 249 26.23 -5.95 1.79
C ASP A 249 25.58 -5.42 0.50
N THR A 250 26.37 -5.14 -0.52
CA THR A 250 25.86 -4.80 -1.85
C THR A 250 25.05 -5.95 -2.46
N GLN A 251 25.52 -7.20 -2.31
CA GLN A 251 24.75 -8.38 -2.75
C GLN A 251 23.38 -8.45 -2.08
N LEU A 252 23.32 -8.22 -0.77
CA LEU A 252 22.08 -8.24 -0.01
C LEU A 252 21.13 -7.11 -0.46
N MET A 253 21.65 -5.91 -0.69
CA MET A 253 20.87 -4.79 -1.21
C MET A 253 20.24 -5.11 -2.57
N ILE A 254 21.01 -5.69 -3.49
CA ILE A 254 20.56 -5.99 -4.85
C ILE A 254 19.59 -7.18 -4.87
N ASN A 255 19.89 -8.25 -4.13
CA ASN A 255 19.12 -9.49 -4.19
C ASN A 255 17.84 -9.45 -3.34
N VAL A 256 17.77 -8.60 -2.32
CA VAL A 256 16.67 -8.59 -1.34
C VAL A 256 16.02 -7.23 -1.20
N TRP A 257 16.77 -6.22 -0.72
CA TRP A 257 16.16 -4.97 -0.30
C TRP A 257 15.66 -4.10 -1.44
N ASN A 258 16.39 -4.00 -2.56
CA ASN A 258 15.92 -3.25 -3.73
C ASN A 258 14.69 -3.89 -4.38
N PRO A 259 14.64 -5.21 -4.63
CA PRO A 259 13.42 -5.87 -5.10
C PRO A 259 12.25 -5.73 -4.13
N TYR A 260 12.49 -5.87 -2.83
CA TYR A 260 11.45 -5.67 -1.80
C TYR A 260 10.87 -4.25 -1.85
N GLN A 261 11.75 -3.23 -1.88
CA GLN A 261 11.32 -1.83 -1.94
C GLN A 261 10.58 -1.52 -3.25
N ALA A 262 11.06 -2.06 -4.37
CA ALA A 262 10.40 -1.90 -5.67
C ALA A 262 8.98 -2.50 -5.65
N GLU A 263 8.82 -3.69 -5.09
CA GLU A 263 7.50 -4.34 -4.96
C GLU A 263 6.56 -3.53 -4.05
N ARG A 264 7.06 -3.02 -2.93
CA ARG A 264 6.25 -2.18 -2.02
C ARG A 264 5.82 -0.87 -2.68
N ASN A 265 6.72 -0.18 -3.36
CA ASN A 265 6.39 1.03 -4.11
C ASN A 265 5.35 0.74 -5.21
N PHE A 266 5.56 -0.31 -5.97
CA PHE A 266 4.61 -0.73 -7.01
C PHE A 266 3.24 -1.09 -6.44
N GLN A 267 3.18 -1.85 -5.33
CA GLN A 267 1.93 -2.25 -4.70
C GLN A 267 1.14 -1.05 -4.22
N PHE A 268 1.79 -0.16 -3.52
CA PHE A 268 1.14 1.00 -2.93
C PHE A 268 1.00 2.17 -3.89
N SER A 269 1.73 2.18 -5.00
CA SER A 269 1.77 3.29 -5.98
C SER A 269 1.94 4.65 -5.29
N ARG A 270 2.72 4.66 -4.19
CA ARG A 270 2.92 5.82 -3.32
C ARG A 270 1.65 6.36 -2.66
N ASN A 271 0.56 5.60 -2.70
CA ASN A 271 -0.75 6.01 -2.18
C ASN A 271 -0.97 5.67 -0.72
N ILE A 272 -0.13 4.85 -0.13
CA ILE A 272 -0.27 4.42 1.26
C ILE A 272 0.99 4.81 2.01
N SER A 273 1.03 6.03 2.48
CA SER A 273 1.91 6.43 3.55
C SER A 273 1.14 7.32 4.51
N TYR A 274 1.46 7.21 5.76
CA TYR A 274 0.84 7.99 6.83
C TYR A 274 0.95 9.51 6.60
N TYR A 275 2.01 9.96 5.93
CA TYR A 275 2.29 11.38 5.73
C TYR A 275 1.93 11.91 4.35
N ALA A 276 2.08 11.10 3.33
CA ALA A 276 2.10 11.62 1.96
C ALA A 276 0.84 11.34 1.19
N THR A 277 0.02 10.38 1.62
CA THR A 277 -1.01 9.84 0.77
C THR A 277 -2.19 9.32 1.56
N GLY A 278 -2.87 8.47 1.10
CA GLY A 278 -4.13 7.93 1.47
C GLY A 278 -4.97 7.89 0.21
N THR A 279 -6.16 7.43 0.34
CA THR A 279 -7.16 7.27 -0.73
C THR A 279 -7.36 8.54 -1.57
N PHE A 280 -7.01 9.69 -1.03
CA PHE A 280 -7.26 11.00 -1.63
C PHE A 280 -6.12 11.56 -2.50
N ARG A 281 -4.98 10.90 -2.57
CA ARG A 281 -3.85 11.36 -3.39
C ARG A 281 -3.87 10.84 -4.83
N GLY A 282 -4.59 9.77 -5.08
CA GLY A 282 -4.69 9.18 -6.40
C GLY A 282 -3.43 8.44 -6.86
N VAL A 283 -3.51 7.84 -8.03
CA VAL A 283 -2.44 7.13 -8.73
C VAL A 283 -1.82 8.09 -9.74
N GLY A 284 -0.62 8.57 -9.48
CA GLY A 284 0.12 9.43 -10.38
C GLY A 284 0.59 8.67 -11.62
N VAL A 285 0.32 9.19 -12.81
CA VAL A 285 0.70 8.52 -14.07
C VAL A 285 2.22 8.34 -14.16
N ARG A 286 2.97 9.41 -13.99
CA ARG A 286 4.43 9.40 -14.05
C ARG A 286 5.06 8.52 -12.96
N ASP A 287 4.63 8.71 -11.71
CA ASP A 287 5.17 7.98 -10.57
C ASP A 287 4.96 6.48 -10.70
N THR A 288 3.74 6.10 -11.09
CA THR A 288 3.38 4.70 -11.31
C THR A 288 4.12 4.09 -12.49
N ALA A 289 4.31 4.84 -13.59
CA ALA A 289 5.09 4.39 -14.74
C ALA A 289 6.54 4.06 -14.34
N GLN A 290 7.16 4.89 -13.49
CA GLN A 290 8.50 4.63 -12.96
C GLN A 290 8.53 3.39 -12.04
N ASP A 291 7.52 3.21 -11.18
CA ASP A 291 7.42 2.04 -10.32
C ASP A 291 7.22 0.75 -11.14
N ILE A 292 6.50 0.82 -12.26
CA ILE A 292 6.33 -0.30 -13.20
C ILE A 292 7.68 -0.76 -13.76
N LEU A 293 8.58 0.17 -14.12
CA LEU A 293 9.91 -0.20 -14.65
C LEU A 293 10.69 -1.10 -13.70
N ALA A 294 10.61 -0.84 -12.40
CA ALA A 294 11.26 -1.67 -11.39
C ALA A 294 10.59 -3.05 -11.20
N MET A 295 9.32 -3.18 -11.59
CA MET A 295 8.55 -4.43 -11.48
C MET A 295 8.72 -5.37 -12.68
N ILE A 296 9.07 -4.85 -13.85
CA ILE A 296 9.14 -5.62 -15.10
C ILE A 296 9.93 -6.93 -14.94
N PRO A 297 11.16 -6.96 -14.39
CA PRO A 297 11.93 -8.20 -14.26
C PRO A 297 11.30 -9.21 -13.29
N PHE A 298 10.43 -8.77 -12.40
CA PHE A 298 9.88 -9.62 -11.34
C PHE A 298 8.46 -10.11 -11.64
N ASN A 299 7.61 -9.31 -12.27
CA ASN A 299 6.25 -9.70 -12.59
C ASN A 299 5.67 -8.90 -13.77
N LEU A 300 6.02 -9.35 -14.97
CA LEU A 300 5.62 -8.70 -16.23
C LEU A 300 4.10 -8.56 -16.37
N ARG A 301 3.32 -9.58 -15.96
CA ARG A 301 1.84 -9.52 -16.03
C ARG A 301 1.28 -8.39 -15.18
N ARG A 302 1.76 -8.22 -13.92
CA ARG A 302 1.31 -7.12 -13.06
C ARG A 302 1.76 -5.77 -13.62
N ALA A 303 2.97 -5.70 -14.18
CA ALA A 303 3.49 -4.51 -14.85
C ALA A 303 2.57 -4.08 -16.01
N LYS A 304 2.21 -5.00 -16.91
CA LYS A 304 1.27 -4.76 -18.02
C LYS A 304 -0.10 -4.29 -17.52
N ASN A 305 -0.69 -5.00 -16.58
CA ASN A 305 -2.02 -4.63 -16.04
C ASN A 305 -2.03 -3.20 -15.47
N LYS A 306 -0.94 -2.80 -14.79
CA LYS A 306 -0.85 -1.46 -14.23
C LYS A 306 -0.60 -0.40 -15.30
N LEU A 307 0.17 -0.72 -16.34
CA LEU A 307 0.33 0.17 -17.49
C LEU A 307 -0.98 0.34 -18.27
N ASN A 308 -1.78 -0.72 -18.42
CA ASN A 308 -3.11 -0.64 -19.02
C ASN A 308 -4.00 0.35 -18.25
N LEU A 309 -3.98 0.34 -16.91
CA LEU A 309 -4.67 1.35 -16.10
C LEU A 309 -4.18 2.77 -16.43
N LEU A 310 -2.89 2.97 -16.64
CA LEU A 310 -2.36 4.30 -17.00
C LEU A 310 -2.79 4.73 -18.40
N PHE A 311 -2.85 3.81 -19.38
CA PHE A 311 -3.37 4.12 -20.70
C PHE A 311 -4.82 4.56 -20.70
N THR A 312 -5.68 4.02 -19.81
CA THR A 312 -7.06 4.52 -19.65
C THR A 312 -7.14 5.97 -19.17
N GLN A 313 -6.04 6.57 -18.75
CA GLN A 313 -5.95 7.98 -18.37
C GLN A 313 -5.48 8.88 -19.51
N GLN A 314 -5.18 8.32 -20.67
CA GLN A 314 -4.78 9.07 -21.87
C GLN A 314 -6.02 9.51 -22.66
N TYR A 315 -5.97 10.73 -23.20
CA TYR A 315 -6.95 11.29 -24.12
C TYR A 315 -6.61 10.99 -25.58
N ARG A 316 -7.60 11.07 -26.47
CA ARG A 316 -7.42 10.82 -27.91
C ARG A 316 -6.43 11.76 -28.59
N ASP A 317 -6.18 12.95 -28.04
CA ASP A 317 -5.16 13.85 -28.53
C ASP A 317 -3.74 13.51 -28.04
N GLY A 318 -3.61 12.54 -27.12
CA GLY A 318 -2.36 11.98 -26.63
C GLY A 318 -1.89 12.47 -25.26
N HIS A 319 -2.49 13.52 -24.68
CA HIS A 319 -2.15 13.91 -23.31
C HIS A 319 -2.74 12.95 -22.26
N CYS A 320 -2.26 13.03 -21.03
CA CYS A 320 -2.74 12.21 -19.91
C CYS A 320 -3.21 13.06 -18.74
N ASN A 321 -4.15 12.55 -17.97
CA ASN A 321 -4.41 13.06 -16.62
C ASN A 321 -3.12 13.04 -15.79
N HIS A 322 -3.02 13.93 -14.81
CA HIS A 322 -1.85 13.96 -13.93
C HIS A 322 -1.88 12.78 -12.96
N TYR A 323 -3.04 12.55 -12.34
CA TYR A 323 -3.31 11.34 -11.58
C TYR A 323 -4.81 11.01 -11.58
N CYS A 324 -5.12 9.74 -11.37
CA CYS A 324 -6.47 9.21 -11.27
C CYS A 324 -6.74 8.63 -9.88
N PHE A 325 -8.01 8.43 -9.60
CA PHE A 325 -8.44 7.73 -8.40
C PHE A 325 -9.07 6.40 -8.81
N PRO A 326 -8.65 5.28 -8.26
CA PRO A 326 -9.25 3.96 -8.54
C PRO A 326 -10.56 3.77 -7.75
N LEU A 327 -11.33 4.84 -7.55
CA LEU A 327 -12.59 4.87 -6.82
C LEU A 327 -13.69 5.42 -7.73
N GLU A 328 -14.82 4.73 -7.78
CA GLU A 328 -15.95 5.16 -8.57
C GLU A 328 -16.46 6.55 -8.14
N GLY A 329 -16.71 7.40 -9.13
CA GLY A 329 -17.24 8.76 -8.90
C GLY A 329 -16.19 9.81 -8.53
N TRP A 330 -14.90 9.44 -8.52
CA TRP A 330 -13.81 10.39 -8.29
C TRP A 330 -13.23 10.88 -9.61
N GLU A 331 -13.27 12.19 -9.81
CA GLU A 331 -12.68 12.80 -11.00
C GLU A 331 -11.15 12.84 -10.91
N PRO A 332 -10.44 12.51 -12.00
CA PRO A 332 -9.01 12.62 -12.04
C PRO A 332 -8.55 14.09 -12.02
N VAL A 333 -7.30 14.31 -11.70
CA VAL A 333 -6.70 15.66 -11.82
C VAL A 333 -6.24 15.88 -13.25
N LYS A 334 -6.97 16.74 -13.94
CA LYS A 334 -6.83 17.07 -15.38
C LYS A 334 -5.71 18.11 -15.65
N ARG A 335 -4.69 18.17 -14.80
CA ARG A 335 -3.54 19.05 -15.02
C ARG A 335 -2.61 18.40 -16.05
N ILE A 336 -2.37 19.07 -17.16
CA ILE A 336 -1.54 18.55 -18.24
C ILE A 336 -0.07 18.86 -17.96
N HIS A 337 0.71 17.84 -17.65
CA HIS A 337 2.16 17.92 -17.51
C HIS A 337 2.83 17.52 -18.82
N SER A 338 3.98 18.13 -19.10
CA SER A 338 4.67 17.94 -20.37
C SER A 338 5.30 16.55 -20.53
N ASP A 339 5.47 15.79 -19.46
CA ASP A 339 6.20 14.53 -19.42
C ASP A 339 5.33 13.27 -19.24
N ASN A 340 4.11 13.40 -18.67
CA ASN A 340 3.30 12.24 -18.29
C ASN A 340 3.10 11.23 -19.42
N HIS A 341 2.71 11.69 -20.61
CA HIS A 341 2.43 10.84 -21.77
C HIS A 341 3.68 10.15 -22.32
N LEU A 342 4.86 10.75 -22.14
CA LEU A 342 6.13 10.15 -22.57
C LEU A 342 6.54 8.97 -21.69
N TRP A 343 6.18 8.99 -20.41
CA TRP A 343 6.42 7.86 -19.51
C TRP A 343 5.66 6.60 -19.92
N LEU A 344 4.47 6.73 -20.54
CA LEU A 344 3.74 5.58 -21.06
C LEU A 344 4.53 4.88 -22.16
N VAL A 345 5.14 5.62 -23.06
CA VAL A 345 5.95 5.08 -24.16
C VAL A 345 7.19 4.38 -23.62
N MET A 346 7.91 5.02 -22.67
CA MET A 346 9.10 4.45 -22.05
C MET A 346 8.79 3.12 -21.37
N THR A 347 7.71 3.09 -20.58
CA THR A 347 7.32 1.90 -19.85
C THR A 347 6.86 0.77 -20.78
N CYS A 348 6.07 1.12 -21.82
CA CYS A 348 5.63 0.18 -22.85
C CYS A 348 6.84 -0.45 -23.57
N TYR A 349 7.82 0.36 -23.98
CA TYR A 349 9.04 -0.13 -24.62
C TYR A 349 9.75 -1.19 -23.74
N HIS A 350 9.97 -0.90 -22.47
CA HIS A 350 10.66 -1.84 -21.58
C HIS A 350 9.86 -3.12 -21.34
N ILE A 351 8.53 -3.05 -21.29
CA ILE A 351 7.68 -4.24 -21.20
C ILE A 351 7.87 -5.13 -22.44
N ILE A 352 7.88 -4.55 -23.65
CA ILE A 352 8.06 -5.27 -24.90
C ILE A 352 9.45 -5.90 -24.97
N MET A 353 10.47 -5.17 -24.58
CA MET A 353 11.85 -5.71 -24.58
C MET A 353 11.99 -6.89 -23.60
N GLU A 354 11.34 -6.87 -22.47
CA GLU A 354 11.33 -7.99 -21.51
C GLU A 354 10.49 -9.16 -22.02
N GLU A 355 9.32 -8.90 -22.62
CA GLU A 355 8.42 -9.92 -23.14
C GLU A 355 8.99 -10.64 -24.36
N GLY A 356 9.74 -9.91 -25.18
CA GLY A 356 10.36 -10.41 -26.41
C GLY A 356 9.39 -10.64 -27.57
N THR A 357 8.15 -10.14 -27.46
CA THR A 357 7.13 -10.16 -28.53
C THR A 357 6.48 -8.78 -28.68
N LEU A 358 5.82 -8.56 -29.85
CA LEU A 358 5.09 -7.32 -30.11
C LEU A 358 3.60 -7.41 -29.81
N ASP A 359 3.13 -8.54 -29.27
CA ASP A 359 1.70 -8.82 -29.08
C ASP A 359 1.01 -7.75 -28.21
N TYR A 360 1.72 -7.24 -27.22
CA TYR A 360 1.21 -6.16 -26.36
C TYR A 360 0.84 -4.89 -27.13
N LEU A 361 1.52 -4.59 -28.22
CA LEU A 361 1.21 -3.42 -29.05
C LEU A 361 -0.16 -3.50 -29.74
N ASP A 362 -0.70 -4.70 -29.89
CA ASP A 362 -1.99 -4.94 -30.54
C ASP A 362 -3.16 -5.04 -29.53
N GLU A 363 -2.87 -5.04 -28.22
CA GLU A 363 -3.92 -4.96 -27.20
C GLU A 363 -4.70 -3.64 -27.33
N VAL A 364 -6.03 -3.73 -27.19
CA VAL A 364 -6.93 -2.57 -27.34
C VAL A 364 -7.31 -2.03 -25.98
N ILE A 365 -7.13 -0.73 -25.76
CA ILE A 365 -7.40 -0.02 -24.51
C ILE A 365 -8.27 1.21 -24.80
N ASP A 366 -9.16 1.55 -23.86
CA ASP A 366 -10.03 2.71 -23.97
C ASP A 366 -9.27 4.01 -23.65
N PHE A 367 -9.58 5.09 -24.38
CA PHE A 367 -9.18 6.43 -24.00
C PHE A 367 -10.07 7.00 -22.90
N TYR A 368 -9.55 7.91 -22.10
CA TYR A 368 -10.30 8.57 -21.04
C TYR A 368 -11.54 9.32 -21.55
N ASP A 369 -11.44 9.96 -22.72
CA ASP A 369 -12.50 10.76 -23.36
C ASP A 369 -13.33 9.95 -24.38
N GLY A 370 -13.29 8.62 -24.29
CA GLY A 370 -14.07 7.69 -25.10
C GLY A 370 -13.39 7.24 -26.37
N GLY A 371 -13.85 6.08 -26.87
CA GLY A 371 -13.21 5.36 -27.95
C GLY A 371 -12.05 4.51 -27.47
N SER A 372 -11.58 3.62 -28.32
CA SER A 372 -10.53 2.65 -28.02
C SER A 372 -9.50 2.62 -29.14
N ALA A 373 -8.27 2.27 -28.83
CA ALA A 373 -7.21 2.07 -29.81
C ALA A 373 -6.22 1.01 -29.34
N THR A 374 -5.36 0.55 -30.23
CA THR A 374 -4.27 -0.35 -29.85
C THR A 374 -3.23 0.40 -29.01
N VAL A 375 -2.49 -0.32 -28.17
CA VAL A 375 -1.35 0.24 -27.43
C VAL A 375 -0.38 0.95 -28.37
N TRP A 376 -0.18 0.41 -29.58
CA TRP A 376 0.63 1.05 -30.61
C TRP A 376 0.10 2.45 -31.01
N GLU A 377 -1.21 2.59 -31.18
CA GLU A 377 -1.82 3.90 -31.46
C GLU A 377 -1.71 4.84 -30.24
N HIS A 378 -1.90 4.34 -29.02
CA HIS A 378 -1.72 5.12 -27.79
C HIS A 378 -0.31 5.75 -27.70
N ILE A 379 0.75 4.97 -27.93
CA ILE A 379 2.11 5.50 -27.87
C ILE A 379 2.41 6.46 -29.03
N LYS A 380 1.84 6.25 -30.24
CA LYS A 380 1.95 7.21 -31.34
C LYS A 380 1.27 8.55 -30.99
N LYS A 381 0.10 8.49 -30.33
CA LYS A 381 -0.59 9.70 -29.87
C LYS A 381 0.22 10.49 -28.86
N SER A 382 0.98 9.84 -27.98
CA SER A 382 1.91 10.53 -27.08
C SER A 382 2.98 11.34 -27.85
N ILE A 383 3.51 10.78 -28.93
CA ILE A 383 4.48 11.50 -29.79
C ILE A 383 3.81 12.67 -30.52
N GLU A 384 2.62 12.44 -31.10
CA GLU A 384 1.85 13.49 -31.79
C GLU A 384 1.55 14.65 -30.84
N PHE A 385 1.12 14.36 -29.62
CA PHE A 385 0.86 15.41 -28.63
C PHE A 385 2.10 16.25 -28.34
N CYS A 386 3.25 15.61 -28.12
CA CYS A 386 4.50 16.33 -27.87
C CYS A 386 4.87 17.21 -29.05
N MET A 387 4.75 16.70 -30.28
CA MET A 387 5.04 17.46 -31.52
C MET A 387 4.11 18.64 -31.71
N ASN A 388 2.83 18.52 -31.34
CA ASN A 388 1.83 19.58 -31.44
C ASN A 388 1.98 20.65 -30.34
N ASN A 389 2.83 20.42 -29.33
CA ASN A 389 3.07 21.31 -28.20
C ASN A 389 4.57 21.70 -28.09
N LEU A 390 5.20 22.04 -29.21
CA LEU A 390 6.53 22.60 -29.21
C LEU A 390 6.44 24.14 -29.12
N GLY A 391 7.36 24.73 -28.38
CA GLY A 391 7.47 26.17 -28.25
C GLY A 391 8.27 26.84 -29.39
N GLU A 392 8.51 28.14 -29.27
CA GLU A 392 9.18 28.97 -30.30
C GLU A 392 10.62 28.49 -30.60
N ASN A 393 11.32 27.96 -29.61
CA ASN A 393 12.66 27.41 -29.77
C ASN A 393 12.67 25.93 -30.23
N GLY A 394 11.51 25.30 -30.29
CA GLY A 394 11.36 23.92 -30.76
C GLY A 394 11.46 22.85 -29.65
N PHE A 395 11.52 23.23 -28.38
CA PHE A 395 11.43 22.29 -27.26
C PHE A 395 9.98 22.11 -26.83
N PRO A 396 9.64 20.97 -26.17
CA PRO A 396 8.31 20.79 -25.61
C PRO A 396 7.94 21.92 -24.65
N LEU A 397 6.71 22.42 -24.76
CA LEU A 397 6.18 23.41 -23.82
C LEU A 397 6.15 22.81 -22.39
N MET A 398 6.42 23.63 -21.39
CA MET A 398 6.34 23.29 -19.98
C MET A 398 4.92 22.86 -19.58
N LEU A 399 3.88 23.43 -20.20
CA LEU A 399 2.48 23.25 -19.84
C LEU A 399 2.24 23.62 -18.37
N ALA A 400 1.56 22.77 -17.60
CA ALA A 400 1.37 23.01 -16.18
C ALA A 400 2.67 22.87 -15.37
N SER A 401 3.52 21.93 -15.75
CA SER A 401 4.85 21.66 -15.21
C SER A 401 5.50 20.53 -16.03
N ASP A 402 6.79 20.31 -15.86
CA ASP A 402 7.48 19.09 -16.29
C ASP A 402 7.58 18.09 -15.12
N TRP A 403 8.59 17.23 -15.11
CA TRP A 403 8.83 16.29 -14.03
C TRP A 403 8.99 16.96 -12.65
N ASN A 404 9.46 18.19 -12.62
CA ASN A 404 9.58 18.96 -11.39
C ASN A 404 8.29 19.75 -11.11
N ASP A 405 7.39 19.16 -10.32
CA ASP A 405 6.10 19.73 -9.95
C ASP A 405 6.20 21.11 -9.29
N MET A 406 7.35 21.46 -8.71
CA MET A 406 7.56 22.76 -8.09
C MET A 406 7.61 23.91 -9.11
N LEU A 407 7.78 23.59 -10.40
CA LEU A 407 7.78 24.57 -11.49
C LEU A 407 6.37 24.99 -11.95
N TYR A 408 5.31 24.51 -11.30
CA TYR A 408 3.91 24.79 -11.67
C TYR A 408 3.53 26.27 -11.73
N LYS A 409 4.35 27.16 -11.18
CA LYS A 409 4.18 28.63 -11.24
C LYS A 409 5.05 29.31 -12.28
N VAL A 410 5.97 28.57 -12.89
CA VAL A 410 6.83 29.05 -13.97
C VAL A 410 6.07 28.91 -15.28
N CYS A 411 6.33 29.81 -16.23
CA CYS A 411 5.78 29.72 -17.59
C CYS A 411 4.24 29.77 -17.69
N ARG A 412 3.59 30.54 -16.81
CA ARG A 412 2.12 30.71 -16.82
C ARG A 412 1.54 31.39 -18.05
N ASP A 413 2.39 32.04 -18.82
CA ASP A 413 2.05 32.63 -20.12
C ASP A 413 1.91 31.59 -21.24
N GLY A 414 2.18 30.30 -20.93
CA GLY A 414 2.07 29.18 -21.88
C GLY A 414 3.20 29.11 -22.90
N LYS A 415 4.28 29.90 -22.76
CA LYS A 415 5.39 29.98 -23.72
C LYS A 415 6.65 29.27 -23.24
N GLY A 416 6.75 28.98 -21.95
CA GLY A 416 7.93 28.35 -21.39
C GLY A 416 8.13 26.92 -21.92
N GLU A 417 9.37 26.60 -22.22
CA GLU A 417 9.79 25.33 -22.79
C GLU A 417 10.61 24.52 -21.78
N SER A 418 10.45 23.19 -21.78
CA SER A 418 11.22 22.29 -20.93
C SER A 418 12.28 21.55 -21.71
N ILE A 419 13.54 21.88 -21.46
CA ILE A 419 14.69 21.17 -22.03
C ILE A 419 14.76 19.74 -21.45
N TRP A 420 14.40 19.58 -20.19
CA TRP A 420 14.33 18.28 -19.54
C TRP A 420 13.36 17.33 -20.28
N THR A 421 12.14 17.80 -20.56
CA THR A 421 11.17 17.05 -21.37
C THR A 421 11.68 16.85 -22.81
N GLY A 422 12.40 17.81 -23.37
CA GLY A 422 13.03 17.67 -24.67
C GLY A 422 14.05 16.52 -24.75
N MET A 423 14.86 16.34 -23.70
CA MET A 423 15.80 15.21 -23.61
C MET A 423 15.06 13.88 -23.40
N GLN A 424 14.01 13.85 -22.59
CA GLN A 424 13.15 12.69 -22.44
C GLN A 424 12.47 12.32 -23.77
N PHE A 425 11.96 13.31 -24.49
CA PHE A 425 11.37 13.14 -25.81
C PHE A 425 12.34 12.53 -26.80
N GLY A 426 13.61 12.99 -26.81
CA GLY A 426 14.66 12.39 -27.62
C GLY A 426 14.87 10.91 -27.31
N THR A 427 14.86 10.51 -26.04
CA THR A 427 14.96 9.12 -25.63
C THR A 427 13.77 8.31 -26.15
N VAL A 428 12.57 8.82 -25.99
CA VAL A 428 11.32 8.18 -26.43
C VAL A 428 11.27 8.04 -27.96
N LEU A 429 11.76 9.02 -28.71
CA LEU A 429 11.83 8.95 -30.18
C LEU A 429 12.72 7.80 -30.67
N ARG A 430 13.82 7.51 -29.98
CA ARG A 430 14.65 6.35 -30.29
C ARG A 430 13.95 5.04 -29.99
N MET A 431 13.26 4.97 -28.85
CA MET A 431 12.52 3.79 -28.44
C MET A 431 11.38 3.45 -29.43
N ILE A 432 10.59 4.46 -29.82
CA ILE A 432 9.50 4.23 -30.80
C ILE A 432 10.03 3.94 -32.21
N ALA A 433 11.21 4.47 -32.59
CA ALA A 433 11.84 4.14 -33.85
C ALA A 433 12.23 2.66 -33.91
N GLU A 434 12.76 2.12 -32.82
CA GLU A 434 13.09 0.69 -32.72
C GLU A 434 11.83 -0.19 -32.75
N LEU A 435 10.76 0.16 -32.05
CA LEU A 435 9.48 -0.55 -32.11
C LEU A 435 8.87 -0.49 -33.52
N ALA A 436 8.95 0.66 -34.20
CA ALA A 436 8.49 0.81 -35.59
C ALA A 436 9.25 -0.12 -36.54
N GLU A 437 10.58 -0.19 -36.39
CA GLU A 437 11.41 -1.12 -37.18
C GLU A 437 10.99 -2.57 -36.95
N LEU A 438 10.81 -2.97 -35.69
CA LEU A 438 10.35 -4.32 -35.33
C LEU A 438 8.95 -4.65 -35.90
N LYS A 439 8.05 -3.65 -35.97
CA LYS A 439 6.73 -3.79 -36.64
C LYS A 439 6.78 -3.73 -38.17
N GLY A 440 7.93 -3.45 -38.77
CA GLY A 440 8.07 -3.22 -40.21
C GLY A 440 7.51 -1.88 -40.71
N GLU A 441 7.36 -0.90 -39.80
CA GLU A 441 6.94 0.47 -40.12
C GLU A 441 8.18 1.40 -40.35
N ASP A 442 7.93 2.57 -40.95
CA ASP A 442 8.98 3.56 -41.17
C ASP A 442 9.49 4.17 -39.85
N LYS A 443 10.71 3.81 -39.49
CA LYS A 443 11.43 4.38 -38.31
C LYS A 443 12.03 5.76 -38.57
N GLN A 444 12.29 6.09 -39.88
CA GLN A 444 13.10 7.26 -40.22
C GLN A 444 12.43 8.56 -39.77
N LYS A 445 11.11 8.64 -39.86
CA LYS A 445 10.35 9.80 -39.36
C LYS A 445 10.64 10.14 -37.89
N TYR A 446 10.81 9.14 -37.04
CA TYR A 446 11.13 9.35 -35.60
C TYR A 446 12.59 9.71 -35.40
N LEU A 447 13.50 9.14 -36.19
CA LEU A 447 14.92 9.44 -36.15
C LEU A 447 15.20 10.87 -36.65
N ASP A 448 14.47 11.35 -37.66
CA ASP A 448 14.61 12.73 -38.18
C ASP A 448 14.20 13.76 -37.09
N ILE A 449 13.11 13.49 -36.36
CA ILE A 449 12.69 14.32 -35.22
C ILE A 449 13.74 14.24 -34.11
N TYR A 450 14.26 13.08 -33.79
CA TYR A 450 15.32 12.89 -32.79
C TYR A 450 16.58 13.73 -33.13
N GLU A 451 17.07 13.64 -34.36
CA GLU A 451 18.28 14.41 -34.78
C GLU A 451 18.02 15.93 -34.73
N SER A 452 16.79 16.37 -35.07
CA SER A 452 16.38 17.75 -34.90
C SER A 452 16.41 18.20 -33.42
N GLN A 453 15.80 17.43 -32.52
CA GLN A 453 15.79 17.74 -31.08
C GLN A 453 17.21 17.70 -30.47
N LYS A 454 18.03 16.72 -30.82
CA LYS A 454 19.42 16.64 -30.41
C LYS A 454 20.24 17.85 -30.85
N LYS A 455 20.05 18.30 -32.08
CA LYS A 455 20.69 19.53 -32.61
C LYS A 455 20.28 20.73 -31.78
N LEU A 456 18.97 20.91 -31.50
CA LEU A 456 18.45 22.02 -30.70
C LEU A 456 19.06 22.05 -29.29
N VAL A 457 19.14 20.89 -28.62
CA VAL A 457 19.75 20.81 -27.29
C VAL A 457 21.22 21.30 -27.35
N ASN A 458 22.01 20.83 -28.33
CA ASN A 458 23.41 21.19 -28.42
C ASN A 458 23.65 22.64 -28.84
N GLU A 459 22.74 23.23 -29.63
CA GLU A 459 22.92 24.60 -30.14
C GLU A 459 22.32 25.67 -29.22
N LYS A 460 21.21 25.38 -28.53
CA LYS A 460 20.45 26.39 -27.78
C LYS A 460 20.40 26.17 -26.28
N ALA A 461 20.63 24.93 -25.80
CA ALA A 461 20.44 24.62 -24.41
C ALA A 461 21.75 24.28 -23.66
N TRP A 462 22.85 24.15 -24.38
CA TRP A 462 24.16 23.86 -23.81
C TRP A 462 24.96 25.14 -23.58
#